data_751b87e747c39942207883f53f58ad0f
#
_entry.id   751b87e747c39942207883f53f58ad0f
#
_cell.length_a   1.000
_cell.length_b   1.000
_cell.length_c   1.000
_cell.angle_alpha   90.00
_cell.angle_beta   90.00
_cell.angle_gamma   90.00
#
_symmetry.space_group_name_H-M   'P 1'
#
loop_
_entity.id
_entity.type
_entity.pdbx_description
1 polymer ?
#
loop_
_entity_poly.entity_id
_entity_poly.type
_entity_poly.pdbx_seq_one_letter_code
_entity_poly.pdbx_strand_id
1 'polypeptide(L)'
;MNANRSASQVICNGRAYAFPKAPTVVICLDGSEPGYIEQTIEAGRAPTFARFMRDGASLLADSVIPSFTNPNNLSIITGRPPVVHGIAGNFFYDAATGSEVMMNDPKFLRAPTILKAFHDAGATVAMVTAKDKLRLLLSNGLDYATGRAVAFSSERADKATKAQNGIDDVPSFVGRPVPDVYSAGLSEFVFAAGVRLMETRRPDLMYLSTTDYIQHKAGPGTRIANDFYAMIDGYVDRLDKLGAVVVATADHGMNDKHKADKSPDVIYLQTLFDGWLGKAQARVILPITDPYVAHHGALGGFATVHVPAGADIAALIGKLRAVEGVELAVTKAQACDRFELPPDRIGDIVVISTRHKVLGTASELHDLSGLDEPLRSHGGLSEQRVPMIANRKVQIPVGGRLRNFDVFDVALNHVQQS
;
A
#
# COMPACT_ATOMS: atom_id res chain seq x y z
N MET A 1 -5.05 -0.20 36.84
CA MET A 1 -5.48 1.22 36.77
C MET A 1 -4.31 2.02 36.25
N ASN A 2 -4.34 2.48 34.96
CA ASN A 2 -3.23 3.16 34.31
C ASN A 2 -3.25 4.65 34.66
N ALA A 3 -2.47 5.04 35.65
CA ALA A 3 -2.15 6.43 35.96
C ALA A 3 -1.04 6.89 35.00
N ASN A 4 -1.36 7.41 33.85
CA ASN A 4 -0.62 8.36 33.01
C ASN A 4 -1.17 8.45 31.57
N ARG A 5 -2.48 8.46 31.38
CA ARG A 5 -3.10 8.85 30.09
C ARG A 5 -3.36 10.36 30.13
N SER A 6 -2.31 11.18 30.03
CA SER A 6 -2.47 12.66 30.10
C SER A 6 -2.62 13.32 28.73
N ALA A 7 -2.33 12.66 27.63
CA ALA A 7 -2.43 13.26 26.28
C ALA A 7 -3.81 12.99 25.65
N SER A 8 -4.61 14.02 25.48
CA SER A 8 -5.86 13.95 24.71
C SER A 8 -5.61 13.82 23.21
N GLN A 9 -4.42 14.20 22.75
CA GLN A 9 -4.00 14.17 21.36
C GLN A 9 -2.54 13.74 21.22
N VAL A 10 -2.22 13.11 20.10
CA VAL A 10 -0.86 12.73 19.67
C VAL A 10 -0.52 13.48 18.40
N ILE A 11 0.62 14.17 18.39
CA ILE A 11 1.11 14.86 17.19
C ILE A 11 2.08 13.96 16.45
N CYS A 12 1.81 13.71 15.17
CA CYS A 12 2.70 12.97 14.28
C CYS A 12 2.80 13.70 12.93
N ASN A 13 4.02 13.98 12.51
CA ASN A 13 4.30 14.64 11.23
C ASN A 13 3.48 15.92 10.98
N GLY A 14 3.25 16.74 12.02
CA GLY A 14 2.47 17.98 11.95
C GLY A 14 0.95 17.77 11.82
N ARG A 15 0.42 16.55 12.12
CA ARG A 15 -1.01 16.28 12.29
C ARG A 15 -1.31 15.92 13.74
N ALA A 16 -2.46 16.36 14.23
CA ALA A 16 -2.97 15.99 15.54
C ALA A 16 -3.99 14.86 15.41
N TYR A 17 -3.81 13.81 16.21
CA TYR A 17 -4.70 12.66 16.28
C TYR A 17 -5.24 12.52 17.69
N ALA A 18 -6.55 12.36 17.82
CA ALA A 18 -7.16 12.10 19.13
C ALA A 18 -6.70 10.73 19.67
N PHE A 19 -6.50 10.63 20.98
CA PHE A 19 -6.23 9.33 21.59
C PHE A 19 -7.50 8.45 21.50
N PRO A 20 -7.40 7.17 21.03
CA PRO A 20 -8.56 6.34 20.79
C PRO A 20 -9.32 6.06 22.09
N LYS A 21 -10.64 6.26 22.09
CA LYS A 21 -11.53 5.96 23.21
C LYS A 21 -12.03 4.51 23.18
N ALA A 22 -11.97 3.87 22.03
CA ALA A 22 -12.23 2.45 21.80
C ALA A 22 -11.07 1.86 20.97
N PRO A 23 -10.82 0.56 21.05
CA PRO A 23 -9.86 -0.08 20.15
C PRO A 23 -10.12 0.31 18.71
N THR A 24 -9.12 0.83 18.02
CA THR A 24 -9.25 1.31 16.65
C THR A 24 -8.40 0.47 15.73
N VAL A 25 -9.02 -0.10 14.70
CA VAL A 25 -8.39 -0.96 13.70
C VAL A 25 -8.44 -0.28 12.34
N VAL A 26 -7.29 0.05 11.81
CA VAL A 26 -7.12 0.54 10.43
C VAL A 26 -6.66 -0.62 9.56
N ILE A 27 -7.35 -0.83 8.44
CA ILE A 27 -7.10 -1.93 7.52
C ILE A 27 -6.69 -1.37 6.16
N CYS A 28 -5.58 -1.87 5.61
CA CYS A 28 -5.19 -1.67 4.23
C CYS A 28 -5.45 -2.96 3.45
N LEU A 29 -6.41 -2.91 2.54
CA LEU A 29 -6.75 -3.98 1.61
C LEU A 29 -5.92 -3.81 0.34
N ASP A 30 -4.75 -4.41 0.29
CA ASP A 30 -3.78 -4.25 -0.80
C ASP A 30 -4.42 -4.55 -2.18
N GLY A 31 -4.21 -3.64 -3.14
CA GLY A 31 -4.71 -3.78 -4.49
C GLY A 31 -6.23 -3.64 -4.68
N SER A 32 -6.95 -3.16 -3.67
CA SER A 32 -8.41 -3.14 -3.67
C SER A 32 -9.00 -1.86 -4.27
N GLU A 33 -9.47 -1.93 -5.51
CA GLU A 33 -10.38 -0.91 -6.04
C GLU A 33 -11.81 -1.10 -5.50
N PRO A 34 -12.68 -0.07 -5.54
CA PRO A 34 -14.06 -0.14 -5.01
C PRO A 34 -14.87 -1.31 -5.55
N GLY A 35 -14.71 -1.63 -6.84
CA GLY A 35 -15.46 -2.70 -7.52
C GLY A 35 -15.32 -4.08 -6.89
N TYR A 36 -14.21 -4.40 -6.21
CA TYR A 36 -14.06 -5.68 -5.51
C TYR A 36 -15.08 -5.87 -4.40
N ILE A 37 -15.24 -4.85 -3.55
CA ILE A 37 -16.19 -4.90 -2.43
C ILE A 37 -17.63 -4.79 -2.96
N GLU A 38 -17.89 -3.86 -3.88
CA GLU A 38 -19.20 -3.61 -4.47
C GLU A 38 -19.76 -4.89 -5.13
N GLN A 39 -19.01 -5.55 -6.00
CA GLN A 39 -19.46 -6.76 -6.69
C GLN A 39 -19.57 -7.97 -5.75
N THR A 40 -18.77 -8.04 -4.68
CA THR A 40 -18.95 -9.07 -3.66
C THR A 40 -20.23 -8.84 -2.85
N ILE A 41 -20.60 -7.58 -2.58
CA ILE A 41 -21.89 -7.23 -1.97
C ILE A 41 -23.05 -7.60 -2.90
N GLU A 42 -22.97 -7.23 -4.18
CA GLU A 42 -23.98 -7.57 -5.19
C GLU A 42 -24.19 -9.09 -5.31
N ALA A 43 -23.12 -9.87 -5.17
CA ALA A 43 -23.18 -11.33 -5.11
C ALA A 43 -23.76 -11.88 -3.78
N GLY A 44 -24.14 -11.01 -2.83
CA GLY A 44 -24.69 -11.39 -1.53
C GLY A 44 -23.69 -11.98 -0.55
N ARG A 45 -22.38 -11.75 -0.75
CA ARG A 45 -21.30 -12.44 -0.03
C ARG A 45 -20.50 -11.57 0.94
N ALA A 46 -20.80 -10.26 1.02
CA ALA A 46 -20.16 -9.33 1.94
C ALA A 46 -21.20 -8.52 2.75
N PRO A 47 -21.99 -9.17 3.62
CA PRO A 47 -23.06 -8.50 4.38
C PRO A 47 -22.55 -7.47 5.39
N THR A 48 -21.33 -7.64 5.92
CA THR A 48 -20.73 -6.71 6.88
C THR A 48 -20.29 -5.44 6.18
N PHE A 49 -19.62 -5.51 5.04
CA PHE A 49 -19.29 -4.33 4.24
C PHE A 49 -20.56 -3.63 3.76
N ALA A 50 -21.60 -4.37 3.32
CA ALA A 50 -22.89 -3.78 2.96
C ALA A 50 -23.51 -3.00 4.13
N ARG A 51 -23.45 -3.53 5.35
CA ARG A 51 -23.90 -2.84 6.56
C ARG A 51 -23.05 -1.61 6.87
N PHE A 52 -21.72 -1.69 6.79
CA PHE A 52 -20.83 -0.56 7.03
C PHE A 52 -21.06 0.58 6.02
N MET A 53 -21.24 0.25 4.74
CA MET A 53 -21.51 1.24 3.70
C MET A 53 -22.87 1.93 3.88
N ARG A 54 -23.88 1.23 4.40
CA ARG A 54 -25.23 1.76 4.65
C ARG A 54 -25.33 2.55 5.95
N ASP A 55 -24.81 2.01 7.05
CA ASP A 55 -25.06 2.51 8.42
C ASP A 55 -23.87 3.30 8.98
N GLY A 56 -22.68 3.05 8.46
CA GLY A 56 -21.43 3.72 8.81
C GLY A 56 -21.04 4.80 7.80
N ALA A 57 -19.94 4.58 7.08
CA ALA A 57 -19.50 5.47 6.00
C ALA A 57 -18.91 4.69 4.83
N SER A 58 -19.23 5.15 3.62
CA SER A 58 -18.65 4.70 2.36
C SER A 58 -18.14 5.92 1.60
N LEU A 59 -16.83 6.05 1.51
CA LEU A 59 -16.14 7.18 0.92
C LEU A 59 -15.14 6.68 -0.15
N LEU A 60 -14.74 7.58 -1.03
CA LEU A 60 -13.66 7.34 -1.98
C LEU A 60 -12.47 8.21 -1.64
N ALA A 61 -11.29 7.62 -1.66
CA ALA A 61 -10.04 8.31 -1.42
C ALA A 61 -9.10 8.13 -2.62
N ASP A 62 -8.08 8.98 -2.69
CA ASP A 62 -7.02 8.83 -3.68
C ASP A 62 -5.74 8.35 -3.01
N SER A 63 -5.15 7.29 -3.54
CA SER A 63 -3.80 6.86 -3.18
C SER A 63 -2.74 7.86 -3.65
N VAL A 64 -1.50 7.77 -3.15
CA VAL A 64 -0.38 8.54 -3.69
C VAL A 64 0.08 7.94 -5.03
N ILE A 65 0.76 8.74 -5.83
CA ILE A 65 1.43 8.29 -7.05
C ILE A 65 2.94 8.24 -6.78
N PRO A 66 3.59 7.12 -7.19
CA PRO A 66 3.04 5.92 -7.85
C PRO A 66 2.10 5.13 -6.93
N SER A 67 1.02 4.62 -7.53
CA SER A 67 0.06 3.76 -6.83
C SER A 67 0.65 2.36 -6.64
N PHE A 68 1.70 2.28 -5.80
CA PHE A 68 2.43 1.08 -5.39
C PHE A 68 2.32 0.85 -3.90
N THR A 69 2.55 -0.39 -3.47
CA THR A 69 2.39 -0.85 -2.09
C THR A 69 3.24 -0.06 -1.10
N ASN A 70 4.56 0.03 -1.29
CA ASN A 70 5.43 0.68 -0.31
C ASN A 70 5.11 2.18 -0.13
N PRO A 71 5.09 3.04 -1.17
CA PRO A 71 4.82 4.46 -0.96
C PRO A 71 3.44 4.72 -0.33
N ASN A 72 2.44 3.90 -0.65
CA ASN A 72 1.10 4.07 -0.11
C ASN A 72 0.95 3.56 1.32
N ASN A 73 1.46 2.36 1.65
CA ASN A 73 1.46 1.89 3.04
C ASN A 73 2.25 2.85 3.95
N LEU A 74 3.40 3.39 3.49
CA LEU A 74 4.17 4.37 4.26
C LEU A 74 3.44 5.72 4.35
N SER A 75 2.73 6.14 3.31
CA SER A 75 1.86 7.32 3.39
C SER A 75 0.74 7.12 4.41
N ILE A 76 0.07 5.98 4.41
CA ILE A 76 -0.97 5.62 5.39
C ILE A 76 -0.41 5.66 6.81
N ILE A 77 0.68 4.96 7.10
CA ILE A 77 1.20 4.81 8.46
C ILE A 77 1.91 6.07 8.98
N THR A 78 2.29 7.01 8.12
CA THR A 78 2.87 8.30 8.50
C THR A 78 1.87 9.46 8.44
N GLY A 79 0.71 9.24 7.80
CA GLY A 79 -0.31 10.28 7.54
C GLY A 79 0.18 11.36 6.57
N ARG A 80 1.20 11.08 5.74
CA ARG A 80 1.86 12.06 4.87
C ARG A 80 2.28 11.47 3.53
N PRO A 81 2.41 12.31 2.48
CA PRO A 81 2.83 11.89 1.15
C PRO A 81 4.34 11.54 1.09
N PRO A 82 4.80 10.92 0.00
CA PRO A 82 6.19 10.49 -0.21
C PRO A 82 7.26 11.56 0.00
N VAL A 83 6.98 12.82 -0.33
CA VAL A 83 7.92 13.94 -0.10
C VAL A 83 8.32 14.08 1.38
N VAL A 84 7.43 13.70 2.31
CA VAL A 84 7.67 13.77 3.74
C VAL A 84 8.39 12.52 4.25
N HIS A 85 7.87 11.32 3.94
CA HIS A 85 8.42 10.07 4.47
C HIS A 85 9.54 9.46 3.62
N GLY A 86 9.76 9.96 2.41
CA GLY A 86 10.89 9.62 1.57
C GLY A 86 10.74 8.35 0.73
N ILE A 87 9.76 7.50 0.93
CA ILE A 87 9.59 6.24 0.19
C ILE A 87 8.76 6.51 -1.07
N ALA A 88 9.43 6.52 -2.23
CA ALA A 88 8.83 6.86 -3.52
C ALA A 88 8.50 5.64 -4.40
N GLY A 89 8.80 4.43 -3.92
CA GLY A 89 8.60 3.15 -4.63
C GLY A 89 9.24 2.00 -3.86
N ASN A 90 9.29 0.84 -4.48
CA ASN A 90 10.04 -0.31 -3.94
C ASN A 90 11.52 -0.23 -4.29
N PHE A 91 11.86 0.56 -5.32
CA PHE A 91 13.19 0.61 -5.93
C PHE A 91 13.49 2.03 -6.45
N PHE A 92 14.74 2.47 -6.38
CA PHE A 92 15.17 3.75 -6.94
C PHE A 92 16.65 3.71 -7.36
N TYR A 93 17.06 4.65 -8.20
CA TYR A 93 18.47 4.90 -8.51
C TYR A 93 19.00 6.00 -7.57
N ASP A 94 19.97 5.61 -6.75
CA ASP A 94 20.72 6.54 -5.91
C ASP A 94 21.85 7.18 -6.70
N ALA A 95 21.65 8.39 -7.17
CA ALA A 95 22.64 9.12 -7.96
C ALA A 95 23.94 9.43 -7.18
N ALA A 96 23.88 9.48 -5.84
CA ALA A 96 25.07 9.75 -5.02
C ALA A 96 26.02 8.55 -5.00
N THR A 97 25.49 7.34 -5.04
CA THR A 97 26.29 6.09 -5.05
C THR A 97 26.42 5.45 -6.43
N GLY A 98 25.65 5.93 -7.42
CA GLY A 98 25.55 5.33 -8.75
C GLY A 98 24.89 3.95 -8.76
N SER A 99 24.14 3.61 -7.70
CA SER A 99 23.58 2.28 -7.47
C SER A 99 22.07 2.26 -7.53
N GLU A 100 21.51 1.15 -7.97
CA GLU A 100 20.08 0.87 -7.88
C GLU A 100 19.80 0.17 -6.54
N VAL A 101 18.80 0.68 -5.78
CA VAL A 101 18.63 0.31 -4.39
C VAL A 101 17.17 -0.03 -4.10
N MET A 102 16.95 -1.14 -3.36
CA MET A 102 15.65 -1.50 -2.80
C MET A 102 15.30 -0.61 -1.61
N MET A 103 14.10 -0.02 -1.60
CA MET A 103 13.61 0.87 -0.52
C MET A 103 12.96 0.08 0.62
N ASN A 104 13.60 -0.99 1.09
CA ASN A 104 13.08 -1.87 2.16
C ASN A 104 13.73 -1.61 3.52
N ASP A 105 14.84 -0.87 3.55
CA ASP A 105 15.59 -0.59 4.77
C ASP A 105 14.98 0.65 5.46
N PRO A 106 14.67 0.57 6.77
CA PRO A 106 14.17 1.70 7.56
C PRO A 106 15.02 2.97 7.50
N LYS A 107 16.32 2.88 7.16
CA LYS A 107 17.17 4.06 6.96
C LYS A 107 16.66 5.01 5.88
N PHE A 108 15.86 4.52 4.94
CA PHE A 108 15.27 5.36 3.89
C PHE A 108 14.03 6.12 4.35
N LEU A 109 13.43 5.72 5.48
CA LEU A 109 12.26 6.38 6.06
C LEU A 109 12.68 7.67 6.79
N ARG A 110 12.07 8.80 6.40
CA ARG A 110 12.41 10.14 6.90
C ARG A 110 11.42 10.69 7.93
N ALA A 111 10.35 9.94 8.22
CA ALA A 111 9.28 10.38 9.11
C ALA A 111 8.90 9.26 10.08
N PRO A 112 8.56 9.58 11.33
CA PRO A 112 8.03 8.60 12.28
C PRO A 112 6.67 8.06 11.83
N THR A 113 6.36 6.83 12.23
CA THR A 113 5.03 6.26 12.02
C THR A 113 4.04 6.73 13.08
N ILE A 114 2.75 6.74 12.73
CA ILE A 114 1.66 7.04 13.68
C ILE A 114 1.68 6.03 14.83
N LEU A 115 1.93 4.73 14.56
CA LEU A 115 2.04 3.71 15.60
C LEU A 115 3.17 4.03 16.59
N LYS A 116 4.33 4.47 16.09
CA LYS A 116 5.45 4.91 16.94
C LYS A 116 5.04 6.10 17.82
N ALA A 117 4.40 7.10 17.26
CA ALA A 117 3.97 8.28 18.01
C ALA A 117 2.95 7.92 19.11
N PHE A 118 1.98 7.05 18.82
CA PHE A 118 1.02 6.56 19.82
C PHE A 118 1.68 5.68 20.86
N HIS A 119 2.61 4.80 20.47
CA HIS A 119 3.37 3.98 21.42
C HIS A 119 4.16 4.85 22.40
N ASP A 120 4.82 5.91 21.93
CA ASP A 120 5.56 6.85 22.77
C ASP A 120 4.63 7.63 23.73
N ALA A 121 3.40 7.91 23.29
CA ALA A 121 2.36 8.53 24.11
C ALA A 121 1.69 7.53 25.10
N GLY A 122 2.19 6.29 25.20
CA GLY A 122 1.74 5.28 26.14
C GLY A 122 0.64 4.35 25.66
N ALA A 123 0.23 4.43 24.38
CA ALA A 123 -0.74 3.52 23.81
C ALA A 123 -0.18 2.10 23.64
N THR A 124 -1.08 1.12 23.68
CA THR A 124 -0.80 -0.23 23.22
C THR A 124 -1.08 -0.30 21.72
N VAL A 125 -0.09 -0.75 20.96
CA VAL A 125 -0.17 -0.77 19.50
C VAL A 125 0.09 -2.17 18.94
N ALA A 126 -0.60 -2.51 17.85
CA ALA A 126 -0.35 -3.74 17.12
C ALA A 126 -0.26 -3.48 15.61
N MET A 127 0.60 -4.22 14.93
CA MET A 127 0.70 -4.18 13.48
C MET A 127 0.92 -5.59 12.94
N VAL A 128 0.09 -5.99 11.98
CA VAL A 128 0.25 -7.25 11.26
C VAL A 128 0.18 -6.98 9.76
N THR A 129 1.17 -7.45 9.02
CA THR A 129 1.20 -7.33 7.56
C THR A 129 1.50 -8.69 6.92
N ALA A 130 1.18 -8.82 5.65
CA ALA A 130 1.46 -10.05 4.89
C ALA A 130 2.97 -10.26 4.69
N LYS A 131 3.72 -9.22 4.29
CA LYS A 131 5.11 -9.30 3.86
C LYS A 131 6.10 -8.74 4.89
N ASP A 132 7.22 -9.47 5.14
CA ASP A 132 8.18 -9.10 6.17
C ASP A 132 9.00 -7.84 5.85
N LYS A 133 9.33 -7.61 4.59
CA LYS A 133 10.03 -6.39 4.16
C LYS A 133 9.22 -5.13 4.50
N LEU A 134 7.91 -5.16 4.28
CA LEU A 134 7.01 -4.06 4.64
C LEU A 134 6.90 -3.91 6.16
N ARG A 135 6.87 -5.03 6.92
CA ARG A 135 6.86 -5.01 8.40
C ARG A 135 8.00 -4.17 8.97
N LEU A 136 9.22 -4.31 8.45
CA LEU A 136 10.39 -3.58 8.93
C LEU A 136 10.19 -2.05 8.83
N LEU A 137 9.61 -1.59 7.73
CA LEU A 137 9.32 -0.17 7.52
C LEU A 137 8.17 0.32 8.43
N LEU A 138 7.06 -0.42 8.48
CA LEU A 138 5.85 -0.03 9.22
C LEU A 138 6.06 -0.02 10.74
N SER A 139 6.89 -0.91 11.26
CA SER A 139 7.18 -1.02 12.70
C SER A 139 8.40 -0.23 13.15
N ASN A 140 8.97 0.59 12.27
CA ASN A 140 10.18 1.35 12.57
C ASN A 140 10.03 2.19 13.84
N GLY A 141 10.97 2.00 14.79
CA GLY A 141 11.04 2.73 16.04
C GLY A 141 10.13 2.21 17.17
N LEU A 142 9.36 1.12 16.98
CA LEU A 142 8.62 0.51 18.08
C LEU A 142 9.57 -0.14 19.11
N ASP A 143 9.32 0.12 20.40
CA ASP A 143 10.05 -0.52 21.50
C ASP A 143 9.22 -1.67 22.07
N TYR A 144 9.63 -2.89 21.78
CA TYR A 144 8.95 -4.11 22.21
C TYR A 144 9.22 -4.46 23.69
N ALA A 145 10.31 -3.95 24.28
CA ALA A 145 10.64 -4.20 25.70
C ALA A 145 9.59 -3.61 26.64
N THR A 146 8.85 -2.61 26.19
CA THR A 146 7.75 -2.02 26.96
C THR A 146 6.56 -2.95 27.16
N GLY A 147 6.43 -4.02 26.37
CA GLY A 147 5.27 -4.90 26.33
C GLY A 147 4.00 -4.28 25.70
N ARG A 148 4.07 -3.01 25.24
CA ARG A 148 2.93 -2.28 24.64
C ARG A 148 2.89 -2.33 23.11
N ALA A 149 3.89 -2.92 22.47
CA ALA A 149 3.93 -3.05 21.01
C ALA A 149 3.98 -4.51 20.59
N VAL A 150 3.28 -4.83 19.50
CA VAL A 150 3.37 -6.10 18.77
C VAL A 150 3.42 -5.81 17.27
N ALA A 151 4.43 -6.36 16.57
CA ALA A 151 4.50 -6.22 15.13
C ALA A 151 5.14 -7.45 14.47
N PHE A 152 4.43 -8.11 13.57
CA PHE A 152 4.93 -9.26 12.82
C PHE A 152 4.30 -9.34 11.43
N SER A 153 4.88 -10.22 10.60
CA SER A 153 4.33 -10.57 9.27
C SER A 153 3.82 -12.00 9.26
N SER A 154 2.82 -12.28 8.43
CA SER A 154 2.38 -13.66 8.20
C SER A 154 3.43 -14.49 7.46
N GLU A 155 4.19 -13.87 6.54
CA GLU A 155 5.29 -14.50 5.79
C GLU A 155 6.38 -15.09 6.69
N ARG A 156 6.66 -14.45 7.83
CA ARG A 156 7.71 -14.82 8.78
C ARG A 156 7.18 -15.02 10.19
N ALA A 157 5.94 -15.47 10.31
CA ALA A 157 5.30 -15.65 11.61
C ALA A 157 6.05 -16.64 12.53
N ASP A 158 6.69 -17.66 11.94
CA ASP A 158 7.55 -18.64 12.65
C ASP A 158 8.89 -18.08 13.13
N LYS A 159 9.29 -16.90 12.66
CA LYS A 159 10.54 -16.24 13.06
C LYS A 159 10.33 -15.11 14.07
N ALA A 160 9.09 -14.83 14.43
CA ALA A 160 8.78 -13.78 15.39
C ALA A 160 9.31 -14.13 16.77
N THR A 161 9.93 -13.15 17.43
CA THR A 161 10.43 -13.27 18.81
C THR A 161 9.90 -12.13 19.66
N LYS A 162 9.77 -12.38 20.96
CA LYS A 162 9.35 -11.36 21.91
C LYS A 162 10.24 -10.11 21.85
N ALA A 163 11.55 -10.30 21.69
CA ALA A 163 12.51 -9.21 21.63
C ALA A 163 12.35 -8.32 20.39
N GLN A 164 12.02 -8.90 19.23
CA GLN A 164 11.96 -8.17 17.94
C GLN A 164 10.54 -7.88 17.48
N ASN A 165 9.53 -8.53 18.07
CA ASN A 165 8.15 -8.49 17.59
C ASN A 165 7.12 -8.25 18.71
N GLY A 166 7.54 -8.30 19.99
CA GLY A 166 6.65 -8.19 21.16
C GLY A 166 5.84 -9.47 21.44
N ILE A 167 6.11 -10.55 20.70
CA ILE A 167 5.39 -11.82 20.80
C ILE A 167 6.28 -12.96 20.31
N ASP A 168 6.16 -14.13 20.96
CA ASP A 168 6.77 -15.38 20.53
C ASP A 168 5.70 -16.31 19.96
N ASP A 169 6.12 -17.36 19.24
CA ASP A 169 5.29 -18.47 18.76
C ASP A 169 3.97 -18.00 18.12
N VAL A 170 4.09 -17.13 17.14
CA VAL A 170 2.93 -16.54 16.45
C VAL A 170 2.03 -17.59 15.82
N PRO A 171 2.52 -18.68 15.17
CA PRO A 171 1.65 -19.72 14.63
C PRO A 171 0.72 -20.33 15.68
N SER A 172 1.23 -20.71 16.85
CA SER A 172 0.40 -21.23 17.96
C SER A 172 -0.54 -20.16 18.54
N PHE A 173 -0.07 -18.92 18.65
CA PHE A 173 -0.90 -17.80 19.12
C PHE A 173 -2.11 -17.57 18.20
N VAL A 174 -1.91 -17.59 16.88
CA VAL A 174 -2.98 -17.40 15.88
C VAL A 174 -3.82 -18.67 15.69
N GLY A 175 -3.24 -19.84 16.00
CA GLY A 175 -3.85 -21.15 15.79
C GLY A 175 -3.84 -21.57 14.32
N ARG A 176 -2.84 -21.11 13.56
CA ARG A 176 -2.68 -21.39 12.11
C ARG A 176 -1.21 -21.62 11.77
N PRO A 177 -0.89 -22.54 10.85
CA PRO A 177 0.47 -22.67 10.31
C PRO A 177 0.85 -21.42 9.50
N VAL A 178 2.15 -21.22 9.29
CA VAL A 178 2.65 -20.18 8.37
C VAL A 178 2.14 -20.49 6.95
N PRO A 179 1.46 -19.54 6.30
CA PRO A 179 0.93 -19.77 4.96
C PRO A 179 2.02 -19.79 3.89
N ASP A 180 1.71 -20.38 2.74
CA ASP A 180 2.54 -20.25 1.54
C ASP A 180 2.62 -18.78 1.11
N VAL A 181 3.82 -18.35 0.68
CA VAL A 181 4.11 -16.97 0.25
C VAL A 181 3.26 -16.53 -0.96
N TYR A 182 2.90 -17.47 -1.82
CA TYR A 182 2.06 -17.27 -3.00
C TYR A 182 0.64 -17.80 -2.79
N SER A 183 -0.01 -17.35 -1.73
CA SER A 183 -1.38 -17.74 -1.42
C SER A 183 -2.21 -16.64 -0.79
N ALA A 184 -3.54 -16.73 -0.92
CA ALA A 184 -4.49 -15.91 -0.19
C ALA A 184 -4.38 -16.09 1.34
N GLY A 185 -3.79 -17.20 1.77
CA GLY A 185 -3.57 -17.54 3.17
C GLY A 185 -2.75 -16.51 3.94
N LEU A 186 -1.82 -15.77 3.27
CA LEU A 186 -1.09 -14.67 3.91
C LEU A 186 -2.03 -13.59 4.44
N SER A 187 -2.99 -13.16 3.62
CA SER A 187 -3.98 -12.15 4.00
C SER A 187 -4.96 -12.69 5.04
N GLU A 188 -5.40 -13.94 4.91
CA GLU A 188 -6.26 -14.58 5.93
C GLU A 188 -5.56 -14.66 7.28
N PHE A 189 -4.26 -14.99 7.31
CA PHE A 189 -3.47 -15.03 8.54
C PHE A 189 -3.39 -13.65 9.21
N VAL A 190 -3.23 -12.56 8.41
CA VAL A 190 -3.25 -11.19 8.95
C VAL A 190 -4.54 -10.91 9.70
N PHE A 191 -5.70 -11.25 9.11
CA PHE A 191 -6.99 -11.05 9.75
C PHE A 191 -7.22 -11.94 10.97
N ALA A 192 -6.86 -13.21 10.88
CA ALA A 192 -6.94 -14.14 12.01
C ALA A 192 -6.09 -13.65 13.20
N ALA A 193 -4.88 -13.17 12.92
CA ALA A 193 -4.00 -12.58 13.92
C ALA A 193 -4.60 -11.29 14.51
N GLY A 194 -5.18 -10.41 13.68
CA GLY A 194 -5.84 -9.20 14.13
C GLY A 194 -6.99 -9.48 15.10
N VAL A 195 -7.85 -10.44 14.75
CA VAL A 195 -8.94 -10.87 15.65
C VAL A 195 -8.38 -11.46 16.95
N ARG A 196 -7.38 -12.32 16.87
CA ARG A 196 -6.76 -12.92 18.05
C ARG A 196 -6.11 -11.89 18.98
N LEU A 197 -5.46 -10.87 18.41
CA LEU A 197 -4.92 -9.74 19.16
C LEU A 197 -6.03 -8.93 19.85
N MET A 198 -7.16 -8.70 19.17
CA MET A 198 -8.33 -8.04 19.77
C MET A 198 -8.93 -8.83 20.92
N GLU A 199 -9.05 -10.14 20.78
CA GLU A 199 -9.59 -11.03 21.82
C GLU A 199 -8.70 -11.09 23.07
N THR A 200 -7.38 -11.06 22.91
CA THR A 200 -6.42 -11.38 23.98
C THR A 200 -5.65 -10.20 24.54
N ARG A 201 -5.33 -9.20 23.72
CA ARG A 201 -4.50 -8.03 24.11
C ARG A 201 -5.24 -6.70 23.99
N ARG A 202 -6.25 -6.63 23.14
CA ARG A 202 -7.12 -5.46 22.92
C ARG A 202 -6.32 -4.16 22.78
N PRO A 203 -5.45 -4.04 21.73
CA PRO A 203 -4.62 -2.85 21.54
C PRO A 203 -5.47 -1.60 21.33
N ASP A 204 -4.97 -0.44 21.78
CA ASP A 204 -5.61 0.85 21.57
C ASP A 204 -5.67 1.18 20.06
N LEU A 205 -4.59 0.87 19.32
CA LEU A 205 -4.48 1.12 17.89
C LEU A 205 -3.86 -0.07 17.17
N MET A 206 -4.50 -0.54 16.09
CA MET A 206 -4.02 -1.66 15.30
C MET A 206 -4.04 -1.32 13.82
N TYR A 207 -2.98 -1.74 13.11
CA TYR A 207 -2.89 -1.67 11.65
C TYR A 207 -2.76 -3.07 11.06
N LEU A 208 -3.63 -3.39 10.10
CA LEU A 208 -3.63 -4.65 9.36
C LEU A 208 -3.43 -4.36 7.87
N SER A 209 -2.46 -5.00 7.23
CA SER A 209 -2.19 -4.81 5.80
C SER A 209 -2.08 -6.17 5.11
N THR A 210 -2.88 -6.37 4.07
CA THR A 210 -2.92 -7.61 3.28
C THR A 210 -1.84 -7.65 2.19
N THR A 211 -1.97 -8.55 1.23
CA THR A 211 -1.22 -8.59 -0.03
C THR A 211 -2.19 -8.71 -1.19
N ASP A 212 -1.83 -8.16 -2.32
CA ASP A 212 -2.59 -8.09 -3.56
C ASP A 212 -2.49 -9.34 -4.45
N TYR A 213 -2.07 -10.48 -3.87
CA TYR A 213 -1.90 -11.73 -4.60
C TYR A 213 -3.15 -12.14 -5.40
N ILE A 214 -4.34 -12.00 -4.79
CA ILE A 214 -5.62 -12.31 -5.46
C ILE A 214 -5.92 -11.28 -6.54
N GLN A 215 -5.66 -10.01 -6.31
CA GLN A 215 -5.95 -8.92 -7.23
C GLN A 215 -5.11 -9.00 -8.51
N HIS A 216 -3.89 -9.54 -8.43
CA HIS A 216 -3.07 -9.85 -9.60
C HIS A 216 -3.62 -11.01 -10.43
N LYS A 217 -4.39 -11.93 -9.84
CA LYS A 217 -4.94 -13.12 -10.52
C LYS A 217 -6.38 -12.97 -10.99
N ALA A 218 -7.18 -12.17 -10.29
CA ALA A 218 -8.62 -12.15 -10.46
C ALA A 218 -9.19 -10.75 -10.34
N GLY A 219 -9.95 -10.31 -11.34
CA GLY A 219 -10.67 -9.04 -11.32
C GLY A 219 -11.92 -9.07 -10.42
N PRO A 220 -12.52 -7.89 -10.16
CA PRO A 220 -13.77 -7.77 -9.43
C PRO A 220 -14.87 -8.66 -9.99
N GLY A 221 -15.73 -9.22 -9.14
CA GLY A 221 -16.87 -10.05 -9.51
C GLY A 221 -16.53 -11.49 -9.89
N THR A 222 -15.28 -11.83 -10.08
CA THR A 222 -14.89 -13.23 -10.28
C THR A 222 -15.13 -14.05 -9.02
N ARG A 223 -15.36 -15.36 -9.18
CA ARG A 223 -15.57 -16.26 -8.04
C ARG A 223 -14.40 -16.17 -7.03
N ILE A 224 -13.16 -16.17 -7.53
CA ILE A 224 -11.96 -16.16 -6.70
C ILE A 224 -11.90 -14.85 -5.88
N ALA A 225 -12.14 -13.71 -6.51
CA ALA A 225 -12.18 -12.42 -5.82
C ALA A 225 -13.32 -12.38 -4.79
N ASN A 226 -14.54 -12.80 -5.17
CA ASN A 226 -15.68 -12.82 -4.27
C ASN A 226 -15.47 -13.78 -3.08
N ASP A 227 -14.82 -14.94 -3.26
CA ASP A 227 -14.45 -15.85 -2.17
C ASP A 227 -13.48 -15.19 -1.19
N PHE A 228 -12.48 -14.45 -1.72
CA PHE A 228 -11.50 -13.74 -0.91
C PHE A 228 -12.11 -12.60 -0.10
N TYR A 229 -12.96 -11.75 -0.72
CA TYR A 229 -13.60 -10.65 0.00
C TYR A 229 -14.70 -11.12 0.95
N ALA A 230 -15.36 -12.24 0.69
CA ALA A 230 -16.27 -12.88 1.65
C ALA A 230 -15.52 -13.39 2.90
N MET A 231 -14.33 -13.93 2.74
CA MET A 231 -13.46 -14.30 3.87
C MET A 231 -13.09 -13.06 4.69
N ILE A 232 -12.66 -11.96 4.06
CA ILE A 232 -12.34 -10.69 4.73
C ILE A 232 -13.56 -10.17 5.49
N ASP A 233 -14.75 -10.14 4.86
CA ASP A 233 -16.02 -9.68 5.45
C ASP A 233 -16.30 -10.38 6.79
N GLY A 234 -16.09 -11.69 6.84
CA GLY A 234 -16.28 -12.48 8.06
C GLY A 234 -15.31 -12.09 9.19
N TYR A 235 -14.06 -11.77 8.89
CA TYR A 235 -13.12 -11.28 9.91
C TYR A 235 -13.41 -9.85 10.35
N VAL A 236 -13.81 -8.99 9.42
CA VAL A 236 -14.21 -7.60 9.71
C VAL A 236 -15.44 -7.59 10.62
N ASP A 237 -16.42 -8.48 10.41
CA ASP A 237 -17.57 -8.68 11.31
C ASP A 237 -17.13 -9.05 12.74
N ARG A 238 -16.13 -9.93 12.88
CA ARG A 238 -15.59 -10.31 14.19
C ARG A 238 -14.95 -9.12 14.91
N LEU A 239 -14.15 -8.32 14.19
CA LEU A 239 -13.54 -7.10 14.75
C LEU A 239 -14.58 -6.09 15.22
N ASP A 240 -15.64 -5.88 14.44
CA ASP A 240 -16.77 -5.00 14.80
C ASP A 240 -17.51 -5.52 16.04
N LYS A 241 -17.84 -6.82 16.09
CA LYS A 241 -18.47 -7.46 17.26
C LYS A 241 -17.61 -7.41 18.53
N LEU A 242 -16.29 -7.34 18.41
CA LEU A 242 -15.38 -7.11 19.54
C LEU A 242 -15.35 -5.63 19.98
N GLY A 243 -16.15 -4.77 19.36
CA GLY A 243 -16.32 -3.35 19.71
C GLY A 243 -15.23 -2.43 19.16
N ALA A 244 -14.49 -2.86 18.13
CA ALA A 244 -13.51 -2.01 17.48
C ALA A 244 -14.18 -0.92 16.62
N VAL A 245 -13.58 0.26 16.58
CA VAL A 245 -13.73 1.18 15.45
C VAL A 245 -12.93 0.60 14.30
N VAL A 246 -13.57 0.29 13.18
CA VAL A 246 -12.92 -0.29 12.01
C VAL A 246 -13.02 0.67 10.84
N VAL A 247 -11.88 1.04 10.27
CA VAL A 247 -11.81 1.81 9.03
C VAL A 247 -10.90 1.09 8.05
N ALA A 248 -11.44 0.70 6.91
CA ALA A 248 -10.72 0.02 5.84
C ALA A 248 -10.49 0.97 4.67
N THR A 249 -9.28 0.93 4.11
CA THR A 249 -8.90 1.57 2.85
C THR A 249 -8.04 0.62 2.01
N ALA A 250 -7.52 1.08 0.88
CA ALA A 250 -6.52 0.37 0.11
C ALA A 250 -5.33 1.28 -0.18
N ASP A 251 -4.20 0.68 -0.49
CA ASP A 251 -3.01 1.38 -0.92
C ASP A 251 -3.09 1.77 -2.40
N HIS A 252 -3.69 0.95 -3.24
CA HIS A 252 -3.97 1.22 -4.66
C HIS A 252 -5.08 0.30 -5.19
N GLY A 253 -5.53 0.55 -6.42
CA GLY A 253 -6.36 -0.34 -7.21
C GLY A 253 -5.55 -1.29 -8.09
N MET A 254 -6.23 -2.00 -9.00
CA MET A 254 -5.64 -2.98 -9.90
C MET A 254 -6.39 -3.00 -11.23
N ASN A 255 -5.67 -3.06 -12.36
CA ASN A 255 -6.29 -3.13 -13.69
C ASN A 255 -5.68 -4.23 -14.56
N ASP A 256 -6.46 -4.67 -15.56
CA ASP A 256 -5.98 -5.54 -16.63
C ASP A 256 -4.96 -4.78 -17.49
N LYS A 257 -3.83 -5.43 -17.77
CA LYS A 257 -2.69 -4.85 -18.51
C LYS A 257 -2.30 -5.74 -19.69
N HIS A 258 -3.28 -6.19 -20.43
CA HIS A 258 -3.11 -7.10 -21.56
C HIS A 258 -3.95 -6.68 -22.76
N LYS A 259 -3.55 -7.13 -23.94
CA LYS A 259 -4.27 -6.98 -25.21
C LYS A 259 -5.48 -7.93 -25.25
N ALA A 260 -6.26 -7.84 -26.33
CA ALA A 260 -7.41 -8.71 -26.56
C ALA A 260 -7.04 -10.22 -26.66
N ASP A 261 -5.83 -10.51 -27.15
CA ASP A 261 -5.28 -11.86 -27.24
C ASP A 261 -4.68 -12.37 -25.92
N LYS A 262 -4.84 -11.63 -24.82
CA LYS A 262 -4.32 -11.90 -23.49
C LYS A 262 -2.81 -11.74 -23.31
N SER A 263 -2.07 -11.39 -24.35
CA SER A 263 -0.65 -11.03 -24.22
C SER A 263 -0.48 -9.71 -23.45
N PRO A 264 0.57 -9.57 -22.61
CA PRO A 264 0.86 -8.32 -21.91
C PRO A 264 1.01 -7.13 -22.87
N ASP A 265 0.44 -5.98 -22.50
CA ASP A 265 0.54 -4.76 -23.30
C ASP A 265 1.58 -3.80 -22.69
N VAL A 266 2.83 -3.93 -23.17
CA VAL A 266 4.02 -3.32 -22.57
C VAL A 266 4.61 -2.25 -23.47
N ILE A 267 4.95 -1.09 -22.88
CA ILE A 267 5.78 -0.05 -23.51
C ILE A 267 7.20 -0.18 -22.94
N TYR A 268 8.15 -0.60 -23.76
CA TYR A 268 9.55 -0.80 -23.35
C TYR A 268 10.32 0.52 -23.46
N LEU A 269 10.36 1.27 -22.34
CA LEU A 269 10.92 2.63 -22.31
C LEU A 269 12.42 2.67 -22.57
N GLN A 270 13.21 1.73 -22.02
CA GLN A 270 14.65 1.70 -22.24
C GLN A 270 14.98 1.54 -23.72
N THR A 271 14.24 0.66 -24.42
CA THR A 271 14.38 0.48 -25.88
C THR A 271 14.11 1.76 -26.65
N LEU A 272 13.08 2.54 -26.24
CA LEU A 272 12.78 3.83 -26.87
C LEU A 272 13.89 4.86 -26.62
N PHE A 273 14.37 4.98 -25.38
CA PHE A 273 15.44 5.91 -25.03
C PHE A 273 16.78 5.54 -25.69
N ASP A 274 17.10 4.25 -25.78
CA ASP A 274 18.29 3.78 -26.49
C ASP A 274 18.25 4.14 -28.00
N GLY A 275 17.06 4.09 -28.60
CA GLY A 275 16.84 4.54 -29.97
C GLY A 275 16.96 6.06 -30.17
N TRP A 276 16.61 6.85 -29.14
CA TRP A 276 16.65 8.31 -29.23
C TRP A 276 17.98 8.96 -28.85
N LEU A 277 18.69 8.39 -27.88
CA LEU A 277 19.89 8.96 -27.28
C LEU A 277 21.15 8.13 -27.53
N GLY A 278 21.01 6.90 -27.98
CA GLY A 278 22.09 5.91 -28.03
C GLY A 278 22.03 4.97 -26.84
N LYS A 279 22.55 3.75 -27.03
CA LYS A 279 22.50 2.66 -26.06
C LYS A 279 23.06 3.06 -24.68
N ALA A 280 22.30 2.80 -23.63
CA ALA A 280 22.65 3.03 -22.22
C ALA A 280 22.96 4.51 -21.87
N GLN A 281 22.54 5.48 -22.68
CA GLN A 281 22.68 6.90 -22.34
C GLN A 281 21.62 7.34 -21.34
N ALA A 282 20.42 6.77 -21.36
CA ALA A 282 19.42 6.97 -20.33
C ALA A 282 19.28 5.72 -19.43
N ARG A 283 18.74 5.91 -18.24
CA ARG A 283 18.42 4.84 -17.31
C ARG A 283 16.96 4.90 -16.92
N VAL A 284 16.20 3.88 -17.28
CA VAL A 284 14.81 3.70 -16.88
C VAL A 284 14.75 2.93 -15.57
N ILE A 285 14.06 3.49 -14.58
CA ILE A 285 13.80 2.85 -13.28
C ILE A 285 12.32 2.54 -13.17
N LEU A 286 12.01 1.29 -12.89
CA LEU A 286 10.67 0.81 -12.57
C LEU A 286 10.53 0.67 -11.05
N PRO A 287 9.86 1.59 -10.35
CA PRO A 287 9.78 1.55 -8.88
C PRO A 287 8.96 0.38 -8.31
N ILE A 288 8.30 -0.41 -9.15
CA ILE A 288 7.60 -1.65 -8.77
C ILE A 288 8.54 -2.85 -8.73
N THR A 289 9.74 -2.76 -9.26
CA THR A 289 10.69 -3.88 -9.34
C THR A 289 10.95 -4.46 -7.96
N ASP A 290 10.61 -5.73 -7.80
CA ASP A 290 11.04 -6.59 -6.70
C ASP A 290 11.50 -7.90 -7.34
N PRO A 291 12.79 -8.27 -7.26
CA PRO A 291 13.32 -9.47 -7.90
C PRO A 291 12.70 -10.78 -7.38
N TYR A 292 11.97 -10.70 -6.27
CA TYR A 292 11.26 -11.85 -5.68
C TYR A 292 9.80 -11.95 -6.07
N VAL A 293 9.28 -11.03 -6.90
CA VAL A 293 7.88 -11.00 -7.32
C VAL A 293 7.79 -11.29 -8.81
N ALA A 294 7.47 -12.54 -9.14
CA ALA A 294 7.37 -13.01 -10.52
C ALA A 294 5.99 -12.73 -11.18
N HIS A 295 4.93 -12.60 -10.38
CA HIS A 295 3.54 -12.59 -10.87
C HIS A 295 3.11 -11.35 -11.67
N HIS A 296 3.93 -10.29 -11.73
CA HIS A 296 3.68 -9.14 -12.60
C HIS A 296 4.87 -8.80 -13.50
N GLY A 297 5.88 -9.67 -13.60
CA GLY A 297 7.06 -9.48 -14.46
C GLY A 297 7.86 -8.19 -14.16
N ALA A 298 7.77 -7.63 -12.94
CA ALA A 298 8.30 -6.32 -12.56
C ALA A 298 7.76 -5.15 -13.41
N LEU A 299 6.52 -5.25 -13.92
CA LEU A 299 5.89 -4.29 -14.80
C LEU A 299 4.77 -3.54 -14.07
N GLY A 300 4.72 -2.22 -14.22
CA GLY A 300 3.69 -1.36 -13.63
C GLY A 300 3.37 -0.15 -14.49
N GLY A 301 2.44 0.68 -14.01
CA GLY A 301 1.95 1.86 -14.73
C GLY A 301 2.82 3.12 -14.57
N PHE A 302 3.95 3.06 -13.84
CA PHE A 302 4.78 4.22 -13.52
C PHE A 302 6.27 3.90 -13.70
N ALA A 303 7.01 4.84 -14.28
CA ALA A 303 8.47 4.76 -14.39
C ALA A 303 9.11 6.14 -14.19
N THR A 304 10.39 6.15 -13.78
CA THR A 304 11.23 7.34 -13.82
C THR A 304 12.42 7.11 -14.75
N VAL A 305 12.91 8.19 -15.38
CA VAL A 305 14.02 8.12 -16.33
C VAL A 305 15.08 9.13 -15.95
N HIS A 306 16.30 8.67 -15.75
CA HIS A 306 17.48 9.50 -15.64
C HIS A 306 18.12 9.67 -17.03
N VAL A 307 18.40 10.91 -17.41
CA VAL A 307 18.99 11.23 -18.71
C VAL A 307 20.37 11.90 -18.55
N PRO A 308 21.24 11.84 -19.57
CA PRO A 308 22.56 12.49 -19.47
C PRO A 308 22.45 13.99 -19.32
N ALA A 309 23.45 14.60 -18.68
CA ALA A 309 23.53 16.05 -18.55
C ALA A 309 23.51 16.72 -19.94
N GLY A 310 22.70 17.76 -20.08
CA GLY A 310 22.52 18.49 -21.34
C GLY A 310 21.51 17.86 -22.33
N ALA A 311 20.86 16.76 -21.97
CA ALA A 311 19.76 16.21 -22.79
C ALA A 311 18.60 17.20 -22.89
N ASP A 312 17.99 17.30 -24.06
CA ASP A 312 16.78 18.09 -24.28
C ASP A 312 15.55 17.36 -23.72
N ILE A 313 15.29 17.58 -22.42
CA ILE A 313 14.17 16.94 -21.70
C ILE A 313 12.83 17.30 -22.35
N ALA A 314 12.65 18.52 -22.87
CA ALA A 314 11.40 18.94 -23.48
C ALA A 314 11.14 18.16 -24.77
N ALA A 315 12.15 17.97 -25.62
CA ALA A 315 12.04 17.17 -26.84
C ALA A 315 11.77 15.68 -26.50
N LEU A 316 12.40 15.12 -25.46
CA LEU A 316 12.17 13.74 -25.02
C LEU A 316 10.73 13.55 -24.51
N ILE A 317 10.22 14.49 -23.71
CA ILE A 317 8.81 14.49 -23.26
C ILE A 317 7.87 14.59 -24.46
N GLY A 318 8.19 15.41 -25.46
CA GLY A 318 7.42 15.51 -26.70
C GLY A 318 7.34 14.17 -27.44
N LYS A 319 8.47 13.46 -27.55
CA LYS A 319 8.51 12.10 -28.13
C LYS A 319 7.69 11.09 -27.31
N LEU A 320 7.83 11.09 -25.98
CA LEU A 320 7.06 10.20 -25.09
C LEU A 320 5.55 10.40 -25.24
N ARG A 321 5.08 11.64 -25.32
CA ARG A 321 3.66 11.96 -25.49
C ARG A 321 3.08 11.49 -26.83
N ALA A 322 3.93 11.25 -27.82
CA ALA A 322 3.54 10.68 -29.11
C ALA A 322 3.50 9.14 -29.11
N VAL A 323 4.01 8.49 -28.04
CA VAL A 323 3.93 7.03 -27.89
C VAL A 323 2.54 6.64 -27.45
N GLU A 324 1.90 5.76 -28.22
CA GLU A 324 0.58 5.23 -27.87
C GLU A 324 0.61 4.52 -26.51
N GLY A 325 -0.31 4.94 -25.62
CA GLY A 325 -0.44 4.36 -24.30
C GLY A 325 0.39 5.06 -23.22
N VAL A 326 1.13 6.11 -23.53
CA VAL A 326 1.65 7.04 -22.53
C VAL A 326 0.55 8.03 -22.18
N GLU A 327 0.05 7.98 -20.94
CA GLU A 327 -0.96 8.89 -20.43
C GLU A 327 -0.35 10.22 -19.99
N LEU A 328 0.83 10.17 -19.37
CA LEU A 328 1.53 11.34 -18.85
C LEU A 328 3.04 11.19 -19.01
N ALA A 329 3.68 12.24 -19.52
CA ALA A 329 5.13 12.42 -19.44
C ALA A 329 5.42 13.84 -18.98
N VAL A 330 6.16 13.99 -17.88
CA VAL A 330 6.43 15.27 -17.22
C VAL A 330 7.86 15.33 -16.68
N THR A 331 8.35 16.54 -16.44
CA THR A 331 9.66 16.76 -15.80
C THR A 331 9.62 16.31 -14.33
N LYS A 332 10.81 16.05 -13.74
CA LYS A 332 10.98 15.83 -12.30
C LYS A 332 10.25 16.87 -11.46
N ALA A 333 10.47 18.15 -11.75
CA ALA A 333 9.87 19.24 -10.98
C ALA A 333 8.34 19.19 -11.00
N GLN A 334 7.75 18.99 -12.19
CA GLN A 334 6.29 18.86 -12.35
C GLN A 334 5.74 17.62 -11.64
N ALA A 335 6.46 16.49 -11.68
CA ALA A 335 6.06 15.27 -10.99
C ALA A 335 6.12 15.43 -9.48
N CYS A 336 7.20 16.04 -8.96
CA CYS A 336 7.37 16.29 -7.51
C CYS A 336 6.28 17.22 -6.97
N ASP A 337 5.96 18.28 -7.69
CA ASP A 337 4.89 19.21 -7.33
C ASP A 337 3.51 18.54 -7.35
N ARG A 338 3.18 17.87 -8.47
CA ARG A 338 1.86 17.28 -8.69
C ARG A 338 1.56 16.07 -7.79
N PHE A 339 2.58 15.23 -7.55
CA PHE A 339 2.44 13.95 -6.87
C PHE A 339 3.13 13.90 -5.50
N GLU A 340 3.66 15.03 -5.02
CA GLU A 340 4.31 15.16 -3.72
C GLU A 340 5.46 14.12 -3.55
N LEU A 341 6.32 14.01 -4.58
CA LEU A 341 7.43 13.07 -4.62
C LEU A 341 8.73 13.70 -4.09
N PRO A 342 9.62 12.92 -3.46
CA PRO A 342 10.93 13.39 -3.02
C PRO A 342 11.87 13.57 -4.23
N PRO A 343 12.37 14.81 -4.51
CA PRO A 343 13.09 15.09 -5.75
C PRO A 343 14.45 14.39 -5.85
N ASP A 344 15.03 13.99 -4.74
CA ASP A 344 16.30 13.24 -4.68
C ASP A 344 16.16 11.74 -4.96
N ARG A 345 14.92 11.25 -5.12
CA ARG A 345 14.62 9.83 -5.38
C ARG A 345 13.83 9.59 -6.67
N ILE A 346 13.75 10.61 -7.49
CA ILE A 346 13.01 10.60 -8.77
C ILE A 346 13.96 10.96 -9.92
N GLY A 347 13.79 10.30 -11.06
CA GLY A 347 14.50 10.60 -12.31
C GLY A 347 14.08 11.94 -12.92
N ASP A 348 14.77 12.35 -13.97
CA ASP A 348 14.58 13.65 -14.65
C ASP A 348 13.23 13.75 -15.38
N ILE A 349 12.70 12.59 -15.81
CA ILE A 349 11.39 12.46 -16.45
C ILE A 349 10.60 11.40 -15.70
N VAL A 350 9.30 11.66 -15.50
CA VAL A 350 8.31 10.69 -14.99
C VAL A 350 7.36 10.34 -16.12
N VAL A 351 7.10 9.04 -16.29
CA VAL A 351 6.20 8.49 -17.31
C VAL A 351 5.12 7.65 -16.63
N ILE A 352 3.87 7.85 -17.01
CA ILE A 352 2.72 7.06 -16.55
C ILE A 352 2.00 6.51 -17.79
N SER A 353 1.65 5.22 -17.77
CA SER A 353 0.91 4.56 -18.82
C SER A 353 -0.61 4.71 -18.64
N THR A 354 -1.33 4.56 -19.75
CA THR A 354 -2.80 4.43 -19.72
C THR A 354 -3.24 3.15 -19.00
N ARG A 355 -4.52 3.08 -18.65
CA ARG A 355 -5.13 2.04 -17.81
C ARG A 355 -4.74 0.61 -18.18
N HIS A 356 -4.68 0.29 -19.48
CA HIS A 356 -4.48 -1.10 -19.95
C HIS A 356 -3.06 -1.43 -20.39
N LYS A 357 -2.11 -0.51 -20.19
CA LYS A 357 -0.70 -0.72 -20.52
C LYS A 357 0.19 -0.68 -19.27
N VAL A 358 1.33 -1.32 -19.38
CA VAL A 358 2.41 -1.24 -18.39
C VAL A 358 3.68 -0.70 -19.04
N LEU A 359 4.60 -0.22 -18.20
CA LEU A 359 5.92 0.24 -18.59
C LEU A 359 6.95 -0.82 -18.25
N GLY A 360 7.83 -1.12 -19.20
CA GLY A 360 8.97 -2.01 -19.04
C GLY A 360 10.27 -1.29 -19.39
N THR A 361 11.40 -1.93 -19.08
CA THR A 361 12.73 -1.49 -19.52
C THR A 361 12.99 -1.94 -20.95
N ALA A 362 13.41 -3.19 -21.14
CA ALA A 362 13.59 -3.83 -22.44
C ALA A 362 13.01 -5.24 -22.39
N SER A 363 12.51 -5.76 -23.50
CA SER A 363 11.77 -7.03 -23.54
C SER A 363 12.54 -8.21 -22.98
N GLU A 364 13.84 -8.25 -23.18
CA GLU A 364 14.75 -9.30 -22.72
C GLU A 364 15.01 -9.27 -21.21
N LEU A 365 14.60 -8.20 -20.51
CA LEU A 365 14.80 -8.04 -19.06
C LEU A 365 13.54 -8.41 -18.25
N HIS A 366 12.44 -8.77 -18.92
CA HIS A 366 11.20 -9.15 -18.26
C HIS A 366 10.80 -10.56 -18.68
N ASP A 367 10.98 -11.53 -17.80
CA ASP A 367 10.51 -12.89 -18.02
C ASP A 367 9.00 -12.95 -17.74
N LEU A 368 8.21 -13.04 -18.80
CA LEU A 368 6.76 -13.15 -18.76
C LEU A 368 6.26 -14.57 -18.96
N SER A 369 7.17 -15.55 -19.09
CA SER A 369 6.83 -16.96 -19.34
C SER A 369 6.15 -17.64 -18.14
N GLY A 370 6.35 -17.09 -16.94
CA GLY A 370 5.73 -17.56 -15.70
C GLY A 370 4.36 -16.96 -15.38
N LEU A 371 3.73 -16.22 -16.30
CA LEU A 371 2.38 -15.71 -16.12
C LEU A 371 1.35 -16.78 -16.43
N ASP A 372 0.73 -17.35 -15.40
CA ASP A 372 -0.34 -18.34 -15.54
C ASP A 372 -1.68 -17.71 -15.95
N GLU A 373 -1.87 -16.43 -15.65
CA GLU A 373 -3.06 -15.63 -15.92
C GLU A 373 -2.71 -14.35 -16.71
N PRO A 374 -3.67 -13.75 -17.43
CA PRO A 374 -3.45 -12.47 -18.09
C PRO A 374 -2.95 -11.40 -17.12
N LEU A 375 -1.94 -10.62 -17.53
CA LEU A 375 -1.29 -9.64 -16.67
C LEU A 375 -2.29 -8.65 -16.09
N ARG A 376 -2.26 -8.53 -14.76
CA ARG A 376 -2.90 -7.47 -13.99
C ARG A 376 -1.83 -6.74 -13.20
N SER A 377 -1.87 -5.42 -13.17
CA SER A 377 -0.88 -4.61 -12.46
C SER A 377 -1.44 -3.22 -12.12
N HIS A 378 -0.61 -2.39 -11.51
CA HIS A 378 -0.97 -1.10 -10.95
C HIS A 378 0.18 -0.10 -11.10
N GLY A 379 0.07 1.10 -10.49
CA GLY A 379 1.14 2.11 -10.45
C GLY A 379 0.76 3.43 -11.10
N GLY A 380 -0.24 3.44 -11.97
CA GLY A 380 -0.69 4.62 -12.72
C GLY A 380 -1.81 5.42 -12.05
N LEU A 381 -2.34 6.39 -12.79
CA LEU A 381 -3.45 7.23 -12.31
C LEU A 381 -4.77 6.45 -12.24
N SER A 382 -4.92 5.44 -13.08
CA SER A 382 -6.13 4.61 -13.14
C SER A 382 -6.31 3.72 -11.92
N GLU A 383 -5.25 3.43 -11.17
CA GLU A 383 -5.26 2.64 -9.93
C GLU A 383 -5.27 3.52 -8.66
N GLN A 384 -5.43 4.85 -8.82
CA GLN A 384 -5.36 5.80 -7.71
C GLN A 384 -6.60 5.79 -6.82
N ARG A 385 -7.79 5.54 -7.41
CA ARG A 385 -9.05 5.59 -6.67
C ARG A 385 -9.27 4.34 -5.83
N VAL A 386 -9.40 4.52 -4.52
CA VAL A 386 -9.54 3.43 -3.53
C VAL A 386 -10.73 3.67 -2.61
N PRO A 387 -11.31 2.60 -2.02
CA PRO A 387 -12.37 2.75 -1.04
C PRO A 387 -11.85 3.29 0.29
N MET A 388 -12.72 3.95 1.06
CA MET A 388 -12.54 4.19 2.49
C MET A 388 -13.88 3.93 3.19
N ILE A 389 -13.96 2.83 3.93
CA ILE A 389 -15.19 2.31 4.52
C ILE A 389 -15.03 2.23 6.04
N ALA A 390 -15.98 2.78 6.79
CA ALA A 390 -15.97 2.75 8.25
C ALA A 390 -17.24 2.08 8.80
N ASN A 391 -17.09 1.34 9.92
CA ASN A 391 -18.23 0.73 10.63
C ASN A 391 -19.06 1.74 11.45
N ARG A 392 -18.63 2.99 11.52
CA ARG A 392 -19.29 4.09 12.23
C ARG A 392 -19.52 5.26 11.28
N LYS A 393 -20.49 6.11 11.60
CA LYS A 393 -20.69 7.37 10.87
C LYS A 393 -19.45 8.26 10.98
N VAL A 394 -19.12 8.93 9.91
CA VAL A 394 -17.94 9.80 9.81
C VAL A 394 -18.41 11.22 9.45
N GLN A 395 -17.84 12.21 10.12
CA GLN A 395 -18.05 13.64 9.80
C GLN A 395 -16.71 14.23 9.34
N ILE A 396 -16.51 14.27 8.02
CA ILE A 396 -15.33 14.90 7.43
C ILE A 396 -15.69 16.36 7.10
N PRO A 397 -14.78 17.33 7.34
CA PRO A 397 -14.95 18.70 6.87
C PRO A 397 -15.19 18.74 5.35
N VAL A 398 -16.18 19.52 4.93
CA VAL A 398 -16.54 19.65 3.51
C VAL A 398 -15.42 20.37 2.74
N GLY A 399 -15.01 19.85 1.59
CA GLY A 399 -14.20 20.58 0.61
C GLY A 399 -12.75 20.13 0.43
N GLY A 400 -12.29 19.04 1.05
CA GLY A 400 -10.95 18.47 0.85
C GLY A 400 -10.92 17.25 -0.05
N ARG A 401 -9.83 17.08 -0.83
CA ARG A 401 -9.53 15.80 -1.50
C ARG A 401 -9.14 14.78 -0.44
N LEU A 402 -9.92 13.72 -0.28
CA LEU A 402 -9.60 12.65 0.66
C LEU A 402 -8.50 11.74 0.07
N ARG A 403 -7.49 11.49 0.86
CA ARG A 403 -6.36 10.61 0.50
C ARG A 403 -6.42 9.34 1.34
N ASN A 404 -5.90 8.24 0.81
CA ASN A 404 -5.86 6.98 1.58
C ASN A 404 -5.07 7.14 2.90
N PHE A 405 -4.10 8.01 2.94
CA PHE A 405 -3.31 8.29 4.14
C PHE A 405 -4.04 9.19 5.19
N ASP A 406 -5.25 9.62 4.89
CA ASP A 406 -6.13 10.27 5.88
C ASP A 406 -6.90 9.24 6.74
N VAL A 407 -6.76 7.94 6.46
CA VAL A 407 -7.52 6.88 7.13
C VAL A 407 -7.37 6.88 8.65
N PHE A 408 -6.17 7.14 9.19
CA PHE A 408 -5.96 7.29 10.64
C PHE A 408 -6.60 8.56 11.18
N ASP A 409 -6.57 9.65 10.42
CA ASP A 409 -7.25 10.90 10.78
C ASP A 409 -8.77 10.70 10.82
N VAL A 410 -9.32 10.02 9.80
CA VAL A 410 -10.73 9.63 9.77
C VAL A 410 -11.09 8.76 10.97
N ALA A 411 -10.31 7.72 11.25
CA ALA A 411 -10.59 6.76 12.32
C ALA A 411 -10.52 7.37 13.73
N LEU A 412 -9.62 8.33 13.96
CA LEU A 412 -9.31 8.86 15.28
C LEU A 412 -10.01 10.20 15.56
N ASN A 413 -10.23 11.02 14.52
CA ASN A 413 -10.75 12.37 14.69
C ASN A 413 -12.18 12.56 14.19
N HIS A 414 -12.65 11.75 13.22
CA HIS A 414 -13.87 12.03 12.48
C HIS A 414 -14.97 10.97 12.66
N VAL A 415 -14.65 9.81 13.22
CA VAL A 415 -15.66 8.78 13.55
C VAL A 415 -16.54 9.26 14.70
N GLN A 416 -17.86 9.22 14.48
CA GLN A 416 -18.82 9.49 15.54
C GLN A 416 -18.75 8.38 16.60
N GLN A 417 -18.65 8.80 17.85
CA GLN A 417 -18.69 7.88 18.97
C GLN A 417 -20.16 7.63 19.33
N SER A 418 -20.52 6.37 19.38
CA SER A 418 -21.83 5.92 19.87
C SER A 418 -21.89 6.04 21.39
#